data_d354e34af59c6f33581d9b2d019c68f0
#
_entry.id   d354e34af59c6f33581d9b2d019c68f0
#
_cell.length_a   1.000
_cell.length_b   1.000
_cell.length_c   1.000
_cell.angle_alpha   90.00
_cell.angle_beta   90.00
_cell.angle_gamma   90.00
#
_symmetry.space_group_name_H-M   'P 1'
#
loop_
_entity.id
_entity.type
_entity.pdbx_description
1 polymer ?
#
loop_
_entity_poly.entity_id
_entity_poly.type
_entity_poly.pdbx_seq_one_letter_code
_entity_poly.pdbx_strand_id
1 'polypeptide(L)'
;MKARSLLMGLAIAAAAVFSLPGVATATEPTGGVQPNIVGGGNATQVYSFMVSQQSSSGGHQCGGSLISSTWVVTAKHCGTPYQVRVGTTNRTSGGTVARVAQRIAHPSADLALLRLSTAVPQAPVTIADASGAVGTATRIIGWGQTCAPQGGCGAPITLQELNTSIVSDSRCLGISGASEICTNNPNGNSGACYGDSGGPQIKQVNGVWQLIGATSRAGNNSSTCATGPSIYVDVPYFRSWIRTNTGV
;
A
#
# COMPACT_ATOMS: atom_id res chain seq x y z
N MET A 1 -46.85 93.36 22.48
CA MET A 1 -46.94 92.90 21.10
C MET A 1 -46.09 91.64 20.95
N LYS A 2 -46.65 90.56 20.48
CA LYS A 2 -46.22 89.21 20.75
C LYS A 2 -45.04 88.81 19.80
N ALA A 3 -43.89 88.42 20.40
CA ALA A 3 -42.82 87.77 19.68
C ALA A 3 -43.10 86.28 19.52
N ARG A 4 -43.04 85.75 18.30
CA ARG A 4 -43.13 84.31 18.03
C ARG A 4 -41.69 83.77 17.82
N SER A 5 -41.27 82.93 18.72
CA SER A 5 -40.02 82.13 18.58
C SER A 5 -40.25 80.94 17.63
N LEU A 6 -39.43 80.89 16.60
CA LEU A 6 -39.31 79.68 15.76
C LEU A 6 -38.28 78.75 16.43
N LEU A 7 -38.70 77.54 16.77
CA LEU A 7 -37.84 76.43 17.17
C LEU A 7 -37.46 75.63 15.88
N MET A 8 -36.16 75.71 15.60
CA MET A 8 -35.58 74.91 14.48
C MET A 8 -35.18 73.55 15.06
N GLY A 9 -35.92 72.51 14.66
CA GLY A 9 -35.62 71.13 15.08
C GLY A 9 -34.47 70.57 14.24
N LEU A 10 -33.41 70.14 14.90
CA LEU A 10 -32.29 69.44 14.33
C LEU A 10 -32.62 67.94 14.25
N ALA A 11 -32.89 67.43 13.06
CA ALA A 11 -33.05 65.99 12.82
C ALA A 11 -31.65 65.33 12.73
N ILE A 12 -31.31 64.52 13.71
CA ILE A 12 -30.11 63.69 13.70
C ILE A 12 -30.48 62.38 12.97
N ALA A 13 -30.01 62.20 11.75
CA ALA A 13 -30.10 60.95 11.04
C ALA A 13 -29.06 59.94 11.59
N ALA A 14 -29.49 58.96 12.33
CA ALA A 14 -28.67 57.86 12.76
C ALA A 14 -28.45 56.90 11.57
N ALA A 15 -27.28 56.88 10.99
CA ALA A 15 -26.86 55.89 10.00
C ALA A 15 -26.57 54.56 10.72
N ALA A 16 -27.48 53.59 10.59
CA ALA A 16 -27.25 52.22 11.03
C ALA A 16 -26.23 51.55 10.07
N VAL A 17 -25.03 51.33 10.55
CA VAL A 17 -24.01 50.54 9.84
C VAL A 17 -24.36 49.05 10.02
N PHE A 18 -24.97 48.45 9.02
CA PHE A 18 -25.12 47.00 8.96
C PHE A 18 -23.75 46.38 8.66
N SER A 19 -23.08 45.85 9.69
CA SER A 19 -21.94 44.96 9.50
C SER A 19 -22.44 43.61 9.03
N LEU A 20 -22.22 43.28 7.77
CA LEU A 20 -22.40 41.93 7.23
C LEU A 20 -21.40 41.00 7.94
N PRO A 21 -21.84 39.82 8.42
CA PRO A 21 -20.90 38.82 8.93
C PRO A 21 -20.02 38.37 7.76
N GLY A 22 -18.71 38.61 7.90
CA GLY A 22 -17.73 38.10 6.97
C GLY A 22 -17.83 36.58 6.92
N VAL A 23 -18.14 36.01 5.75
CA VAL A 23 -18.02 34.59 5.49
C VAL A 23 -16.54 34.27 5.59
N ALA A 24 -16.11 33.71 6.71
CA ALA A 24 -14.80 33.10 6.84
C ALA A 24 -14.77 31.91 5.87
N THR A 25 -14.18 32.08 4.71
CA THR A 25 -13.76 30.96 3.87
C THR A 25 -12.73 30.19 4.68
N ALA A 26 -13.14 29.05 5.26
CA ALA A 26 -12.21 28.06 5.76
C ALA A 26 -11.36 27.65 4.56
N THR A 27 -10.11 28.11 4.52
CA THR A 27 -9.11 27.55 3.63
C THR A 27 -8.92 26.12 4.11
N GLU A 28 -9.45 25.15 3.34
CA GLU A 28 -9.10 23.75 3.53
C GLU A 28 -7.56 23.69 3.51
N PRO A 29 -6.93 23.03 4.50
CA PRO A 29 -5.51 22.78 4.41
C PRO A 29 -5.31 21.99 3.13
N THR A 30 -4.60 22.55 2.16
CA THR A 30 -4.04 21.82 1.03
C THR A 30 -3.09 20.80 1.64
N GLY A 31 -3.64 19.65 2.06
CA GLY A 31 -2.88 18.49 2.46
C GLY A 31 -2.03 18.14 1.27
N GLY A 32 -0.75 18.48 1.34
CA GLY A 32 0.21 18.03 0.34
C GLY A 32 0.04 16.53 0.22
N VAL A 33 -0.30 16.07 -0.98
CA VAL A 33 -0.37 14.63 -1.31
C VAL A 33 1.01 14.09 -0.98
N GLN A 34 1.14 13.43 0.19
CA GLN A 34 2.36 12.69 0.53
C GLN A 34 2.44 11.55 -0.50
N PRO A 35 3.48 11.50 -1.34
CA PRO A 35 3.61 10.41 -2.30
C PRO A 35 3.83 9.11 -1.54
N ASN A 36 3.00 8.13 -1.82
CA ASN A 36 2.89 6.88 -1.06
C ASN A 36 2.84 5.71 -2.04
N ILE A 37 3.47 4.52 -1.80
CA ILE A 37 3.74 3.62 -2.94
C ILE A 37 3.77 4.53 -4.15
N VAL A 38 4.71 4.76 -4.90
CA VAL A 38 4.74 5.94 -5.79
C VAL A 38 3.36 6.17 -6.43
N GLY A 39 2.73 7.33 -6.14
CA GLY A 39 1.36 7.63 -6.61
C GLY A 39 0.19 6.96 -5.88
N GLY A 40 0.44 6.24 -4.80
CA GLY A 40 -0.60 5.63 -3.95
C GLY A 40 -1.16 6.60 -2.89
N GLY A 41 -1.77 6.04 -1.85
CA GLY A 41 -2.31 6.74 -0.67
C GLY A 41 -2.09 5.95 0.62
N ASN A 42 -2.33 6.57 1.77
CA ASN A 42 -2.35 5.85 3.04
C ASN A 42 -3.40 4.74 3.00
N ALA A 43 -3.07 3.58 3.56
CA ALA A 43 -4.00 2.46 3.65
C ALA A 43 -5.29 2.89 4.36
N THR A 44 -6.43 2.59 3.74
CA THR A 44 -7.77 2.94 4.23
C THR A 44 -8.27 2.00 5.31
N GLN A 45 -7.57 0.90 5.56
CA GLN A 45 -7.93 -0.13 6.55
C GLN A 45 -6.68 -0.87 7.06
N VAL A 46 -6.85 -1.59 8.15
CA VAL A 46 -5.86 -2.58 8.60
C VAL A 46 -6.05 -3.85 7.77
N TYR A 47 -5.01 -4.28 7.07
CA TYR A 47 -4.94 -5.60 6.44
C TYR A 47 -4.30 -6.57 7.45
N SER A 48 -5.09 -7.44 8.06
CA SER A 48 -4.64 -8.34 9.13
C SER A 48 -3.45 -9.22 8.71
N PHE A 49 -3.40 -9.57 7.43
CA PHE A 49 -2.37 -10.42 6.83
C PHE A 49 -1.12 -9.66 6.34
N MET A 50 -1.12 -8.32 6.37
CA MET A 50 0.04 -7.54 5.89
C MET A 50 1.23 -7.72 6.81
N VAL A 51 2.39 -8.00 6.21
CA VAL A 51 3.63 -8.31 6.92
C VAL A 51 4.72 -7.31 6.54
N SER A 52 5.37 -6.73 7.54
CA SER A 52 6.64 -6.02 7.42
C SER A 52 7.76 -6.94 7.85
N GLN A 53 8.65 -7.32 6.93
CA GLN A 53 9.89 -8.02 7.23
C GLN A 53 10.91 -7.03 7.78
N GLN A 54 11.54 -7.37 8.91
CA GLN A 54 12.34 -6.42 9.67
C GLN A 54 13.69 -7.01 10.09
N SER A 55 14.69 -6.13 10.16
CA SER A 55 15.97 -6.39 10.83
C SER A 55 15.76 -6.57 12.33
N SER A 56 16.84 -6.92 13.05
CA SER A 56 16.83 -7.01 14.52
C SER A 56 16.53 -5.68 15.23
N SER A 57 16.82 -4.56 14.56
CA SER A 57 16.50 -3.20 15.05
C SER A 57 15.09 -2.72 14.68
N GLY A 58 14.29 -3.53 13.98
CA GLY A 58 12.93 -3.16 13.53
C GLY A 58 12.90 -2.39 12.21
N GLY A 59 14.04 -2.23 11.52
CA GLY A 59 14.11 -1.60 10.20
C GLY A 59 13.37 -2.44 9.16
N HIS A 60 12.45 -1.83 8.41
CA HIS A 60 11.71 -2.47 7.33
C HIS A 60 12.63 -2.79 6.14
N GLN A 61 12.48 -3.98 5.58
CA GLN A 61 13.29 -4.47 4.46
C GLN A 61 12.42 -4.89 3.26
N CYS A 62 11.33 -5.62 3.51
CA CYS A 62 10.43 -6.19 2.52
C CYS A 62 9.02 -6.33 3.09
N GLY A 63 8.05 -6.50 2.20
CA GLY A 63 6.69 -6.92 2.52
C GLY A 63 6.52 -8.42 2.54
N GLY A 64 5.31 -8.86 2.87
CA GLY A 64 4.88 -10.26 2.82
C GLY A 64 3.41 -10.40 3.15
N SER A 65 2.89 -11.61 3.00
CA SER A 65 1.48 -11.96 3.23
C SER A 65 1.38 -13.13 4.18
N LEU A 66 0.70 -12.96 5.32
CA LEU A 66 0.37 -14.07 6.23
C LEU A 66 -0.67 -14.97 5.57
N ILE A 67 -0.34 -16.24 5.34
CA ILE A 67 -1.22 -17.25 4.72
C ILE A 67 -1.72 -18.31 5.72
N SER A 68 -1.12 -18.38 6.89
CA SER A 68 -1.63 -19.09 8.08
C SER A 68 -1.06 -18.44 9.34
N SER A 69 -1.46 -18.85 10.52
CA SER A 69 -0.94 -18.27 11.77
C SER A 69 0.58 -18.36 11.92
N THR A 70 1.26 -19.21 11.15
CA THR A 70 2.71 -19.45 11.24
C THR A 70 3.46 -19.34 9.91
N TRP A 71 2.78 -19.05 8.81
CA TRP A 71 3.42 -19.00 7.50
C TRP A 71 3.17 -17.68 6.76
N VAL A 72 4.23 -17.15 6.17
CA VAL A 72 4.23 -15.94 5.33
C VAL A 72 4.75 -16.28 3.94
N VAL A 73 4.06 -15.78 2.91
CA VAL A 73 4.55 -15.75 1.51
C VAL A 73 5.24 -14.42 1.27
N THR A 74 6.39 -14.47 0.58
CA THR A 74 7.20 -13.30 0.21
C THR A 74 8.06 -13.57 -1.01
N ALA A 75 8.86 -12.59 -1.46
CA ALA A 75 9.82 -12.75 -2.54
C ALA A 75 11.11 -13.46 -2.06
N LYS A 76 11.69 -14.28 -2.94
CA LYS A 76 12.93 -15.01 -2.68
C LYS A 76 14.12 -14.06 -2.47
N HIS A 77 14.19 -12.97 -3.22
CA HIS A 77 15.29 -12.00 -3.15
C HIS A 77 15.31 -11.21 -1.82
N CYS A 78 14.23 -11.22 -1.02
CA CYS A 78 14.17 -10.58 0.30
C CYS A 78 15.09 -11.24 1.35
N GLY A 79 15.58 -12.46 1.07
CA GLY A 79 16.45 -13.18 2.00
C GLY A 79 15.69 -13.70 3.24
N THR A 80 16.41 -13.78 4.37
CA THR A 80 15.85 -14.23 5.66
C THR A 80 15.85 -13.06 6.64
N PRO A 81 14.66 -12.48 6.96
CA PRO A 81 14.58 -11.40 7.94
C PRO A 81 14.78 -11.96 9.36
N TYR A 82 15.17 -11.09 10.27
CA TYR A 82 15.28 -11.44 11.68
C TYR A 82 13.91 -11.68 12.32
N GLN A 83 12.97 -10.81 11.99
CA GLN A 83 11.59 -10.85 12.51
C GLN A 83 10.60 -10.30 11.47
N VAL A 84 9.33 -10.49 11.76
CA VAL A 84 8.22 -9.88 11.02
C VAL A 84 7.32 -9.12 11.99
N ARG A 85 6.66 -8.06 11.50
CA ARG A 85 5.53 -7.40 12.17
C ARG A 85 4.29 -7.60 11.33
N VAL A 86 3.21 -8.08 11.94
CA VAL A 86 2.01 -8.55 11.23
C VAL A 86 0.78 -7.75 11.67
N GLY A 87 -0.07 -7.34 10.72
CA GLY A 87 -1.42 -6.85 10.97
C GLY A 87 -1.50 -5.45 11.59
N THR A 88 -0.75 -4.51 11.07
CA THR A 88 -0.80 -3.09 11.46
C THR A 88 -0.64 -2.19 10.24
N THR A 89 -1.11 -0.95 10.35
CA THR A 89 -0.80 0.10 9.37
C THR A 89 0.48 0.88 9.73
N ASN A 90 0.99 0.74 10.94
CA ASN A 90 2.22 1.38 11.40
C ASN A 90 3.34 0.33 11.55
N ARG A 91 4.37 0.37 10.67
CA ARG A 91 5.46 -0.63 10.70
C ARG A 91 6.37 -0.56 11.94
N THR A 92 6.27 0.49 12.76
CA THR A 92 7.07 0.66 13.97
C THR A 92 6.33 0.30 15.25
N SER A 93 5.00 0.21 15.20
CA SER A 93 4.16 -0.06 16.38
C SER A 93 2.90 -0.86 16.03
N GLY A 94 2.23 -1.39 17.03
CA GLY A 94 1.03 -2.21 16.86
C GLY A 94 1.31 -3.57 16.21
N GLY A 95 0.24 -4.30 15.90
CA GLY A 95 0.32 -5.64 15.35
C GLY A 95 1.06 -6.63 16.27
N THR A 96 1.51 -7.73 15.69
CA THR A 96 2.29 -8.74 16.41
C THR A 96 3.67 -8.90 15.80
N VAL A 97 4.71 -8.90 16.61
CA VAL A 97 6.09 -9.21 16.20
C VAL A 97 6.38 -10.68 16.46
N ALA A 98 6.87 -11.38 15.45
CA ALA A 98 7.30 -12.77 15.55
C ALA A 98 8.68 -12.97 14.90
N ARG A 99 9.49 -13.86 15.48
CA ARG A 99 10.79 -14.26 14.91
C ARG A 99 10.56 -15.20 13.72
N VAL A 100 11.46 -15.14 12.75
CA VAL A 100 11.48 -16.11 11.65
C VAL A 100 12.34 -17.30 12.07
N ALA A 101 11.72 -18.50 12.09
CA ALA A 101 12.40 -19.74 12.45
C ALA A 101 12.99 -20.46 11.25
N GLN A 102 12.39 -20.33 10.07
CA GLN A 102 12.82 -21.03 8.85
C GLN A 102 12.43 -20.23 7.62
N ARG A 103 13.23 -20.35 6.58
CA ARG A 103 12.91 -19.88 5.23
C ARG A 103 13.00 -21.03 4.25
N ILE A 104 11.99 -21.15 3.36
CA ILE A 104 11.98 -22.11 2.25
C ILE A 104 11.88 -21.29 0.96
N ALA A 105 12.95 -21.27 0.15
CA ALA A 105 12.97 -20.58 -1.13
C ALA A 105 12.53 -21.51 -2.25
N HIS A 106 11.71 -21.01 -3.18
CA HIS A 106 11.38 -21.76 -4.41
C HIS A 106 12.64 -21.92 -5.26
N PRO A 107 12.88 -23.09 -5.88
CA PRO A 107 14.12 -23.34 -6.61
C PRO A 107 14.35 -22.38 -7.80
N SER A 108 13.31 -22.03 -8.54
CA SER A 108 13.41 -21.22 -9.77
C SER A 108 12.69 -19.88 -9.72
N ALA A 109 11.52 -19.78 -9.05
CA ALA A 109 10.76 -18.54 -8.97
C ALA A 109 11.29 -17.60 -7.87
N ASP A 110 10.99 -16.31 -8.01
CA ASP A 110 11.27 -15.30 -6.98
C ASP A 110 10.23 -15.35 -5.85
N LEU A 111 10.08 -16.53 -5.24
CA LEU A 111 9.10 -16.83 -4.19
C LEU A 111 9.78 -17.52 -3.02
N ALA A 112 9.37 -17.17 -1.80
CA ALA A 112 9.80 -17.82 -0.58
C ALA A 112 8.67 -17.89 0.45
N LEU A 113 8.81 -18.87 1.36
CA LEU A 113 7.97 -19.05 2.54
C LEU A 113 8.81 -18.79 3.78
N LEU A 114 8.24 -18.06 4.73
CA LEU A 114 8.84 -17.85 6.05
C LEU A 114 7.96 -18.55 7.09
N ARG A 115 8.57 -19.45 7.86
CA ARG A 115 7.93 -20.04 9.04
C ARG A 115 8.22 -19.18 10.25
N LEU A 116 7.17 -18.78 10.96
CA LEU A 116 7.29 -18.02 12.20
C LEU A 116 7.58 -18.97 13.37
N SER A 117 8.37 -18.53 14.35
CA SER A 117 8.70 -19.31 15.56
C SER A 117 7.50 -19.50 16.48
N THR A 118 6.54 -18.58 16.43
CA THR A 118 5.30 -18.58 17.19
C THR A 118 4.13 -18.20 16.30
N ALA A 119 2.97 -18.79 16.55
CA ALA A 119 1.75 -18.41 15.86
C ALA A 119 1.35 -16.97 16.22
N VAL A 120 0.85 -16.23 15.21
CA VAL A 120 0.30 -14.90 15.41
C VAL A 120 -1.23 -14.95 15.34
N PRO A 121 -1.94 -14.06 16.08
CA PRO A 121 -3.40 -14.09 16.17
C PRO A 121 -4.11 -13.46 14.97
N GLN A 122 -3.38 -12.81 14.08
CA GLN A 122 -3.94 -12.13 12.92
C GLN A 122 -4.57 -13.12 11.94
N ALA A 123 -5.71 -12.73 11.35
CA ALA A 123 -6.37 -13.50 10.31
C ALA A 123 -5.51 -13.52 9.03
N PRO A 124 -5.18 -14.71 8.49
CA PRO A 124 -4.44 -14.83 7.25
C PRO A 124 -5.29 -14.44 6.04
N VAL A 125 -4.64 -14.15 4.92
CA VAL A 125 -5.29 -13.98 3.62
C VAL A 125 -5.44 -15.33 2.91
N THR A 126 -6.59 -15.55 2.29
CA THR A 126 -6.79 -16.70 1.40
C THR A 126 -6.07 -16.44 0.06
N ILE A 127 -5.35 -17.44 -0.44
CA ILE A 127 -4.82 -17.41 -1.80
C ILE A 127 -5.99 -17.61 -2.78
N ALA A 128 -6.13 -16.74 -3.77
CA ALA A 128 -7.17 -16.82 -4.79
C ALA A 128 -7.02 -18.08 -5.65
N ASP A 129 -8.09 -18.57 -6.27
CA ASP A 129 -8.03 -19.74 -7.14
C ASP A 129 -7.23 -19.47 -8.43
N ALA A 130 -7.27 -18.22 -8.91
CA ALA A 130 -6.47 -17.70 -10.01
C ALA A 130 -6.22 -16.21 -9.82
N SER A 131 -5.17 -15.67 -10.41
CA SER A 131 -4.88 -14.22 -10.35
C SER A 131 -5.92 -13.39 -11.10
N GLY A 132 -6.44 -13.90 -12.21
CA GLY A 132 -7.46 -13.25 -13.04
C GLY A 132 -6.93 -12.90 -14.43
N ALA A 133 -7.84 -12.43 -15.30
CA ALA A 133 -7.51 -12.02 -16.66
C ALA A 133 -6.97 -10.59 -16.70
N VAL A 134 -6.44 -10.19 -17.86
CA VAL A 134 -6.14 -8.78 -18.18
C VAL A 134 -7.38 -7.92 -17.93
N GLY A 135 -7.20 -6.78 -17.26
CA GLY A 135 -8.25 -5.88 -16.82
C GLY A 135 -8.79 -6.16 -15.41
N THR A 136 -8.42 -7.29 -14.78
CA THR A 136 -8.82 -7.56 -13.39
C THR A 136 -8.34 -6.43 -12.47
N ALA A 137 -9.29 -5.80 -11.76
CA ALA A 137 -8.98 -4.78 -10.77
C ALA A 137 -8.27 -5.40 -9.56
N THR A 138 -7.18 -4.80 -9.15
CA THR A 138 -6.34 -5.26 -8.04
C THR A 138 -5.90 -4.11 -7.16
N ARG A 139 -5.34 -4.44 -5.99
CA ARG A 139 -4.69 -3.49 -5.09
C ARG A 139 -3.33 -4.02 -4.70
N ILE A 140 -2.36 -3.14 -4.65
CA ILE A 140 -1.04 -3.41 -4.06
C ILE A 140 -0.91 -2.61 -2.77
N ILE A 141 -0.26 -3.19 -1.75
CA ILE A 141 -0.08 -2.58 -0.44
C ILE A 141 1.35 -2.82 0.07
N GLY A 142 1.95 -1.82 0.70
CA GLY A 142 3.32 -1.93 1.20
C GLY A 142 3.86 -0.69 1.90
N TRP A 143 5.09 -0.80 2.39
CA TRP A 143 5.87 0.26 3.00
C TRP A 143 7.12 0.59 2.17
N GLY A 144 7.08 0.35 0.88
CA GLY A 144 8.14 0.77 -0.03
C GLY A 144 8.26 2.29 -0.09
N GLN A 145 9.40 2.77 -0.59
CA GLN A 145 9.62 4.22 -0.72
C GLN A 145 8.56 4.85 -1.65
N THR A 146 8.27 6.10 -1.37
CA THR A 146 7.14 6.83 -1.93
C THR A 146 7.54 7.82 -3.02
N CYS A 147 8.82 7.87 -3.35
CA CYS A 147 9.38 8.65 -4.47
C CYS A 147 10.07 7.73 -5.48
N ALA A 148 10.06 8.13 -6.74
CA ALA A 148 10.54 7.31 -7.84
C ALA A 148 12.06 7.06 -7.85
N PRO A 149 12.95 8.04 -7.55
CA PRO A 149 14.39 7.82 -7.55
C PRO A 149 14.81 6.84 -6.43
N GLN A 150 15.70 5.90 -6.74
CA GLN A 150 16.25 4.96 -5.75
C GLN A 150 16.94 5.72 -4.61
N GLY A 151 16.54 5.40 -3.36
CA GLY A 151 17.09 6.05 -2.17
C GLY A 151 16.73 7.53 -2.01
N GLY A 152 15.85 8.07 -2.86
CA GLY A 152 15.43 9.47 -2.81
C GLY A 152 14.56 9.81 -1.59
N CYS A 153 13.91 8.82 -0.99
CA CYS A 153 13.15 8.96 0.25
C CYS A 153 13.14 7.61 1.01
N GLY A 154 12.92 7.70 2.32
CA GLY A 154 12.83 6.51 3.17
C GLY A 154 11.49 5.78 3.04
N ALA A 155 11.41 4.59 3.64
CA ALA A 155 10.17 3.85 3.79
C ALA A 155 9.19 4.63 4.69
N PRO A 156 7.92 4.81 4.29
CA PRO A 156 6.91 5.47 5.11
C PRO A 156 6.63 4.66 6.38
N ILE A 157 6.24 5.32 7.47
CA ILE A 157 5.81 4.64 8.69
C ILE A 157 4.40 4.05 8.50
N THR A 158 3.53 4.79 7.82
CA THR A 158 2.14 4.39 7.54
C THR A 158 2.08 3.52 6.29
N LEU A 159 1.36 2.39 6.36
CA LEU A 159 1.10 1.49 5.23
C LEU A 159 0.44 2.25 4.08
N GLN A 160 0.88 1.93 2.87
CA GLN A 160 0.40 2.54 1.64
C GLN A 160 -0.39 1.55 0.81
N GLU A 161 -1.34 2.05 0.00
CA GLU A 161 -2.11 1.24 -0.95
C GLU A 161 -2.29 1.96 -2.28
N LEU A 162 -2.36 1.18 -3.36
CA LEU A 162 -2.63 1.68 -4.71
C LEU A 162 -3.59 0.72 -5.43
N ASN A 163 -4.70 1.25 -5.92
CA ASN A 163 -5.58 0.52 -6.83
C ASN A 163 -4.95 0.49 -8.22
N THR A 164 -4.92 -0.69 -8.81
CA THR A 164 -4.31 -0.94 -10.13
C THR A 164 -5.06 -2.07 -10.83
N SER A 165 -4.47 -2.68 -11.85
CA SER A 165 -5.06 -3.79 -12.61
C SER A 165 -4.00 -4.70 -13.20
N ILE A 166 -4.40 -5.90 -13.58
CA ILE A 166 -3.59 -6.80 -14.41
C ILE A 166 -3.58 -6.27 -15.84
N VAL A 167 -2.40 -6.23 -16.47
CA VAL A 167 -2.24 -5.85 -17.87
C VAL A 167 -1.58 -6.97 -18.67
N SER A 168 -1.58 -6.85 -20.01
CA SER A 168 -0.95 -7.84 -20.89
C SER A 168 0.53 -8.01 -20.55
N ASP A 169 1.00 -9.25 -20.58
CA ASP A 169 2.40 -9.63 -20.36
C ASP A 169 3.36 -8.92 -21.33
N SER A 170 2.88 -8.59 -22.53
CA SER A 170 3.64 -7.83 -23.52
C SER A 170 4.09 -6.44 -23.05
N ARG A 171 3.52 -5.93 -21.95
CA ARG A 171 3.92 -4.65 -21.33
C ARG A 171 5.04 -4.79 -20.31
N CYS A 172 5.39 -6.03 -19.93
CA CYS A 172 6.44 -6.33 -18.96
C CYS A 172 7.61 -7.04 -19.62
N LEU A 173 8.80 -6.44 -19.58
CA LEU A 173 10.02 -7.03 -20.15
C LEU A 173 10.51 -8.19 -19.29
N GLY A 174 10.80 -9.33 -19.91
CA GLY A 174 11.36 -10.50 -19.23
C GLY A 174 10.40 -11.17 -18.25
N ILE A 175 9.10 -11.04 -18.46
CA ILE A 175 8.07 -11.73 -17.69
C ILE A 175 8.00 -13.21 -18.08
N SER A 176 7.74 -14.08 -17.08
CA SER A 176 7.39 -15.51 -17.27
C SER A 176 5.88 -15.67 -17.18
N GLY A 177 5.16 -15.39 -18.26
CA GLY A 177 3.72 -15.18 -18.29
C GLY A 177 2.84 -16.25 -17.63
N ALA A 178 3.29 -17.50 -17.53
CA ALA A 178 2.53 -18.55 -16.84
C ALA A 178 2.61 -18.45 -15.31
N SER A 179 3.65 -17.83 -14.77
CA SER A 179 3.97 -17.84 -13.33
C SER A 179 4.16 -16.44 -12.71
N GLU A 180 3.94 -15.41 -13.52
CA GLU A 180 4.08 -14.02 -13.12
C GLU A 180 2.91 -13.17 -13.65
N ILE A 181 2.65 -12.06 -13.02
CA ILE A 181 1.59 -11.10 -13.33
C ILE A 181 2.22 -9.78 -13.74
N CYS A 182 1.87 -9.26 -14.90
CA CYS A 182 2.18 -7.89 -15.29
C CYS A 182 1.13 -6.95 -14.70
N THR A 183 1.55 -6.06 -13.80
CA THR A 183 0.69 -5.15 -13.06
C THR A 183 0.82 -3.74 -13.58
N ASN A 184 -0.31 -3.11 -13.87
CA ASN A 184 -0.38 -1.78 -14.47
C ASN A 184 0.35 -0.72 -13.64
N ASN A 185 0.78 0.31 -14.37
CA ASN A 185 1.35 1.54 -13.85
C ASN A 185 0.31 2.66 -14.10
N PRO A 186 -0.63 2.90 -13.16
CA PRO A 186 -1.65 3.92 -13.33
C PRO A 186 -1.04 5.31 -13.61
N ASN A 187 -1.62 6.03 -14.57
CA ASN A 187 -1.17 7.35 -15.00
C ASN A 187 0.30 7.42 -15.46
N GLY A 188 0.97 6.28 -15.68
CA GLY A 188 2.37 6.20 -16.09
C GLY A 188 3.40 6.59 -15.01
N ASN A 189 2.98 6.83 -13.78
CA ASN A 189 3.83 7.32 -12.70
C ASN A 189 3.49 6.76 -11.31
N SER A 190 2.82 5.62 -11.26
CA SER A 190 2.38 5.00 -10.00
C SER A 190 2.74 3.52 -9.96
N GLY A 191 3.16 2.99 -8.83
CA GLY A 191 3.51 1.57 -8.71
C GLY A 191 4.36 1.23 -7.50
N ALA A 192 4.73 -0.04 -7.40
CA ALA A 192 5.63 -0.55 -6.36
C ALA A 192 7.03 0.05 -6.47
N CYS A 193 7.72 0.15 -5.34
CA CYS A 193 9.07 0.68 -5.24
C CYS A 193 9.90 -0.11 -4.23
N TYR A 194 11.14 0.32 -3.99
CA TYR A 194 12.07 -0.31 -3.06
C TYR A 194 11.48 -0.43 -1.65
N GLY A 195 11.43 -1.65 -1.13
CA GLY A 195 10.78 -2.00 0.13
C GLY A 195 9.39 -2.63 -0.02
N ASP A 196 8.73 -2.52 -1.18
CA ASP A 196 7.48 -3.24 -1.47
C ASP A 196 7.71 -4.72 -1.83
N SER A 197 8.94 -5.11 -2.16
CA SER A 197 9.34 -6.48 -2.50
C SER A 197 8.68 -7.52 -1.60
N GLY A 198 8.11 -8.57 -2.17
CA GLY A 198 7.40 -9.64 -1.45
C GLY A 198 6.03 -9.24 -0.89
N GLY A 199 5.69 -7.95 -0.92
CA GLY A 199 4.38 -7.44 -0.49
C GLY A 199 3.24 -7.91 -1.39
N PRO A 200 1.99 -7.91 -0.88
CA PRO A 200 0.85 -8.50 -1.58
C PRO A 200 0.31 -7.64 -2.73
N GLN A 201 -0.06 -8.33 -3.81
CA GLN A 201 -1.09 -7.90 -4.73
C GLN A 201 -2.35 -8.70 -4.42
N ILE A 202 -3.47 -8.01 -4.25
CA ILE A 202 -4.75 -8.59 -3.85
C ILE A 202 -5.87 -8.18 -4.81
N LYS A 203 -6.89 -9.05 -4.90
CA LYS A 203 -8.15 -8.74 -5.59
C LYS A 203 -9.34 -9.05 -4.68
N GLN A 204 -10.48 -8.43 -4.95
CA GLN A 204 -11.73 -8.78 -4.27
C GLN A 204 -12.46 -9.91 -4.99
N VAL A 205 -12.90 -10.91 -4.22
CA VAL A 205 -13.82 -11.95 -4.65
C VAL A 205 -14.99 -11.93 -3.67
N ASN A 206 -16.17 -11.60 -4.16
CA ASN A 206 -17.38 -11.42 -3.32
C ASN A 206 -17.16 -10.47 -2.11
N GLY A 207 -16.44 -9.37 -2.34
CA GLY A 207 -16.14 -8.38 -1.30
C GLY A 207 -15.01 -8.74 -0.34
N VAL A 208 -14.39 -9.93 -0.47
CA VAL A 208 -13.29 -10.39 0.38
C VAL A 208 -11.96 -10.28 -0.39
N TRP A 209 -10.95 -9.71 0.26
CA TRP A 209 -9.61 -9.65 -0.30
C TRP A 209 -8.95 -11.03 -0.34
N GLN A 210 -8.40 -11.38 -1.50
CA GLN A 210 -7.64 -12.60 -1.72
C GLN A 210 -6.29 -12.28 -2.33
N LEU A 211 -5.26 -13.03 -1.93
CA LEU A 211 -3.89 -12.89 -2.42
C LEU A 211 -3.77 -13.46 -3.83
N ILE A 212 -3.22 -12.67 -4.74
CA ILE A 212 -2.91 -13.11 -6.11
C ILE A 212 -1.43 -12.98 -6.45
N GLY A 213 -0.68 -12.07 -5.82
CA GLY A 213 0.70 -11.84 -6.22
C GLY A 213 1.62 -11.43 -5.08
N ALA A 214 2.91 -11.63 -5.29
CA ALA A 214 4.00 -11.13 -4.46
C ALA A 214 4.92 -10.24 -5.30
N THR A 215 5.18 -9.01 -4.84
CA THR A 215 6.00 -8.02 -5.56
C THR A 215 7.39 -8.56 -5.86
N SER A 216 7.81 -8.55 -7.12
CA SER A 216 9.12 -9.06 -7.54
C SER A 216 10.05 -7.97 -8.07
N ARG A 217 9.71 -7.32 -9.18
CA ARG A 217 10.60 -6.38 -9.86
C ARG A 217 9.89 -5.39 -10.78
N ALA A 218 10.62 -4.38 -11.27
CA ALA A 218 10.13 -3.49 -12.32
C ALA A 218 9.96 -4.24 -13.65
N GLY A 219 8.85 -3.99 -14.33
CA GLY A 219 8.55 -4.61 -15.63
C GLY A 219 9.19 -3.93 -16.82
N ASN A 220 9.90 -2.84 -16.64
CA ASN A 220 10.63 -2.12 -17.68
C ASN A 220 12.16 -2.09 -17.45
N ASN A 221 12.66 -2.91 -16.51
CA ASN A 221 14.07 -2.97 -16.09
C ASN A 221 14.65 -1.62 -15.60
N SER A 222 13.81 -0.64 -15.25
CA SER A 222 14.26 0.67 -14.74
C SER A 222 14.54 0.58 -13.25
N SER A 223 15.62 1.23 -12.80
CA SER A 223 15.91 1.48 -11.38
C SER A 223 15.08 2.63 -10.81
N THR A 224 14.46 3.44 -11.67
CA THR A 224 13.51 4.49 -11.26
C THR A 224 12.12 3.86 -11.15
N CYS A 225 11.56 3.87 -9.95
CA CYS A 225 10.26 3.27 -9.68
C CYS A 225 9.14 3.96 -10.46
N ALA A 226 8.06 3.21 -10.67
CA ALA A 226 6.81 3.73 -11.24
C ALA A 226 6.93 4.40 -12.62
N THR A 227 7.98 4.11 -13.38
CA THR A 227 8.16 4.54 -14.77
C THR A 227 7.62 3.54 -15.78
N GLY A 228 7.08 2.41 -15.30
CA GLY A 228 6.48 1.34 -16.08
C GLY A 228 5.74 0.36 -15.19
N PRO A 229 5.13 -0.69 -15.77
CA PRO A 229 4.44 -1.74 -15.03
C PRO A 229 5.40 -2.48 -14.10
N SER A 230 4.85 -3.19 -13.12
CA SER A 230 5.61 -4.03 -12.19
C SER A 230 5.29 -5.51 -12.40
N ILE A 231 6.27 -6.39 -12.16
CA ILE A 231 6.10 -7.83 -12.22
C ILE A 231 5.90 -8.36 -10.80
N TYR A 232 4.88 -9.19 -10.65
CA TYR A 232 4.52 -9.93 -9.44
C TYR A 232 4.62 -11.42 -9.71
N VAL A 233 5.10 -12.19 -8.75
CA VAL A 233 4.98 -13.66 -8.82
C VAL A 233 3.50 -14.03 -8.67
N ASP A 234 2.96 -14.87 -9.55
CA ASP A 234 1.59 -15.38 -9.49
C ASP A 234 1.48 -16.42 -8.37
N VAL A 235 1.02 -16.01 -7.19
CA VAL A 235 0.95 -16.88 -6.00
C VAL A 235 -0.02 -18.06 -6.21
N PRO A 236 -1.22 -17.90 -6.79
CA PRO A 236 -2.09 -19.00 -7.21
C PRO A 236 -1.40 -20.09 -8.04
N TYR A 237 -0.54 -19.72 -9.00
CA TYR A 237 0.21 -20.68 -9.81
C TYR A 237 1.08 -21.61 -8.94
N PHE A 238 1.63 -21.09 -7.84
CA PHE A 238 2.49 -21.85 -6.93
C PHE A 238 1.75 -22.50 -5.75
N ARG A 239 0.41 -22.53 -5.75
CA ARG A 239 -0.39 -23.07 -4.64
C ARG A 239 0.02 -24.51 -4.24
N SER A 240 0.27 -25.39 -5.23
CA SER A 240 0.69 -26.77 -4.94
C SER A 240 2.03 -26.82 -4.19
N TRP A 241 3.01 -26.02 -4.60
CA TRP A 241 4.29 -25.92 -3.91
C TRP A 241 4.12 -25.33 -2.49
N ILE A 242 3.32 -24.28 -2.36
CA ILE A 242 3.00 -23.67 -1.05
C ILE A 242 2.40 -24.74 -0.13
N ARG A 243 1.35 -25.43 -0.61
CA ARG A 243 0.65 -26.47 0.17
C ARG A 243 1.57 -27.61 0.59
N THR A 244 2.44 -28.07 -0.29
CA THR A 244 3.42 -29.14 0.00
C THR A 244 4.35 -28.74 1.15
N ASN A 245 4.73 -27.46 1.26
CA ASN A 245 5.70 -27.00 2.25
C ASN A 245 5.06 -26.48 3.54
N THR A 246 3.78 -26.10 3.52
CA THR A 246 3.11 -25.44 4.65
C THR A 246 1.91 -26.20 5.20
N GLY A 247 1.33 -27.07 4.39
CA GLY A 247 0.06 -27.73 4.69
C GLY A 247 -1.18 -26.86 4.47
N VAL A 248 -1.01 -25.63 3.92
CA VAL A 248 -2.09 -24.62 3.73
C VAL A 248 -2.56 -24.57 2.29
#